data_f222bba8acbea183da44ffb00291d68f
#
_entry.id   f222bba8acbea183da44ffb00291d68f
#
_cell.length_a   1.000
_cell.length_b   1.000
_cell.length_c   1.000
_cell.angle_alpha   90.00
_cell.angle_beta   90.00
_cell.angle_gamma   90.00
#
_symmetry.space_group_name_H-M   'P 1'
#
loop_
_entity.id
_entity.type
_entity.pdbx_description
1 polymer ?
#
loop_
_entity_poly.entity_id
_entity_poly.type
_entity_poly.pdbx_seq_one_letter_code
_entity_poly.pdbx_strand_id
1 'polypeptide(L)'
;MALTPQARETFTRLFGVEPQPHPTDPELFDILQNGIFDEAFSTGVLTDVERELLTITVLTAMQTLPQLRAHVGAALNIGASPLQLRETIYQCAPYIGFPKTLNAIDIANGVFEANGISLPLENAG
;
A
#
# COMPACT_ATOMS: atom_id res chain seq x y z
N MET A 1 -3.69 24.77 3.93
CA MET A 1 -4.73 23.81 3.56
C MET A 1 -4.77 22.72 4.60
N ALA A 2 -5.94 22.22 4.92
CA ALA A 2 -6.10 21.14 5.89
C ALA A 2 -6.58 19.88 5.20
N LEU A 3 -6.40 18.72 5.84
CA LEU A 3 -6.98 17.47 5.37
C LEU A 3 -8.51 17.54 5.50
N THR A 4 -9.21 17.06 4.49
CA THR A 4 -10.65 16.88 4.58
C THR A 4 -10.97 15.78 5.59
N PRO A 5 -12.17 15.80 6.22
CA PRO A 5 -12.56 14.70 7.11
C PRO A 5 -12.49 13.32 6.45
N GLN A 6 -12.84 13.22 5.17
CA GLN A 6 -12.80 11.98 4.43
C GLN A 6 -11.36 11.50 4.21
N ALA A 7 -10.44 12.41 3.85
CA ALA A 7 -9.02 12.05 3.68
C ALA A 7 -8.44 11.55 5.00
N ARG A 8 -8.77 12.21 6.10
CA ARG A 8 -8.31 11.81 7.43
C ARG A 8 -8.82 10.42 7.82
N GLU A 9 -10.10 10.17 7.59
CA GLU A 9 -10.71 8.86 7.85
C GLU A 9 -10.04 7.75 7.03
N THR A 10 -9.89 7.97 5.73
CA THR A 10 -9.28 6.99 4.82
C THR A 10 -7.82 6.71 5.23
N PHE A 11 -7.06 7.76 5.51
CA PHE A 11 -5.67 7.61 5.97
C PHE A 11 -5.59 6.75 7.24
N THR A 12 -6.43 7.09 8.23
CA THR A 12 -6.42 6.36 9.51
C THR A 12 -6.80 4.90 9.33
N ARG A 13 -7.77 4.62 8.48
CA ARG A 13 -8.22 3.26 8.18
C ARG A 13 -7.11 2.45 7.49
N LEU A 14 -6.40 3.06 6.54
CA LEU A 14 -5.30 2.41 5.81
C LEU A 14 -4.08 2.17 6.69
N PHE A 15 -3.62 3.22 7.36
CA PHE A 15 -2.32 3.17 8.03
C PHE A 15 -2.39 2.92 9.55
N GLY A 16 -3.58 2.91 10.12
CA GLY A 16 -3.80 2.60 11.54
C GLY A 16 -3.37 3.68 12.51
N VAL A 17 -3.02 4.85 12.02
CA VAL A 17 -2.60 6.01 12.84
C VAL A 17 -3.19 7.29 12.28
N GLU A 18 -3.35 8.30 13.12
CA GLU A 18 -3.78 9.62 12.69
C GLU A 18 -2.73 10.27 11.79
N PRO A 19 -3.14 10.93 10.70
CA PRO A 19 -2.20 11.64 9.84
C PRO A 19 -1.56 12.81 10.58
N GLN A 20 -0.25 12.92 10.44
CA GLN A 20 0.51 14.01 11.05
C GLN A 20 1.01 14.96 9.97
N PRO A 21 1.16 16.27 10.26
CA PRO A 21 1.74 17.20 9.30
C PRO A 21 3.14 16.75 8.88
N HIS A 22 3.44 16.87 7.58
CA HIS A 22 4.78 16.57 7.11
C HIS A 22 5.77 17.58 7.70
N PRO A 23 6.93 17.14 8.21
CA PRO A 23 7.86 18.02 8.92
C PRO A 23 8.40 19.20 8.08
N THR A 24 8.52 19.03 6.77
CA THR A 24 9.10 20.05 5.89
C THR A 24 8.15 20.54 4.81
N ASP A 25 7.20 19.71 4.38
CA ASP A 25 6.34 19.99 3.23
C ASP A 25 4.86 19.72 3.53
N PRO A 26 4.29 20.39 4.55
CA PRO A 26 2.92 20.11 4.98
C PRO A 26 1.87 20.39 3.91
N GLU A 27 2.03 21.45 3.14
CA GLU A 27 1.05 21.81 2.11
C GLU A 27 1.00 20.78 0.98
N LEU A 28 2.17 20.34 0.49
CA LEU A 28 2.24 19.32 -0.53
C LEU A 28 1.60 18.01 -0.06
N PHE A 29 1.88 17.64 1.19
CA PHE A 29 1.35 16.41 1.77
C PHE A 29 -0.17 16.47 1.91
N ASP A 30 -0.74 17.62 2.30
CA ASP A 30 -2.18 17.81 2.39
C ASP A 30 -2.85 17.71 1.01
N ILE A 31 -2.26 18.33 -0.02
CA ILE A 31 -2.75 18.26 -1.40
C ILE A 31 -2.80 16.81 -1.87
N LEU A 32 -1.70 16.09 -1.65
CA LEU A 32 -1.56 14.69 -2.07
C LEU A 32 -2.58 13.81 -1.38
N GLN A 33 -2.72 13.94 -0.07
CA GLN A 33 -3.63 13.10 0.70
C GLN A 33 -5.09 13.42 0.41
N ASN A 34 -5.46 14.68 0.26
CA ASN A 34 -6.82 15.06 -0.12
C ASN A 34 -7.19 14.52 -1.50
N GLY A 35 -6.26 14.57 -2.44
CA GLY A 35 -6.49 14.04 -3.79
C GLY A 35 -6.66 12.53 -3.81
N ILE A 36 -5.79 11.81 -3.11
CA ILE A 36 -5.80 10.34 -3.12
C ILE A 36 -6.86 9.77 -2.19
N PHE A 37 -6.84 10.19 -0.91
CA PHE A 37 -7.63 9.53 0.13
C PHE A 37 -9.04 10.09 0.28
N ASP A 38 -9.37 11.20 -0.39
CA ASP A 38 -10.73 11.69 -0.52
C ASP A 38 -11.22 11.55 -1.96
N GLU A 39 -10.71 12.35 -2.87
CA GLU A 39 -11.26 12.42 -4.22
C GLU A 39 -11.18 11.07 -4.96
N ALA A 40 -10.01 10.43 -4.97
CA ALA A 40 -9.83 9.17 -5.69
C ALA A 40 -10.58 8.01 -5.00
N PHE A 41 -10.40 7.85 -3.69
CA PHE A 41 -11.03 6.75 -2.96
C PHE A 41 -12.55 6.89 -2.87
N SER A 42 -13.08 8.10 -2.94
CA SER A 42 -14.52 8.33 -2.79
C SER A 42 -15.33 8.08 -4.07
N THR A 43 -14.69 7.77 -5.20
CA THR A 43 -15.45 7.49 -6.43
C THR A 43 -16.29 6.23 -6.34
N GLY A 44 -15.89 5.26 -5.51
CA GLY A 44 -16.65 4.01 -5.31
C GLY A 44 -16.55 3.01 -6.47
N VAL A 45 -15.80 3.32 -7.52
CA VAL A 45 -15.69 2.43 -8.71
C VAL A 45 -14.82 1.21 -8.41
N LEU A 46 -13.70 1.41 -7.72
CA LEU A 46 -12.83 0.33 -7.28
C LEU A 46 -12.97 0.15 -5.76
N THR A 47 -12.86 -1.07 -5.29
CA THR A 47 -12.78 -1.34 -3.85
C THR A 47 -11.47 -0.82 -3.27
N ASP A 48 -11.41 -0.64 -1.96
CA ASP A 48 -10.18 -0.23 -1.28
C ASP A 48 -9.06 -1.26 -1.51
N VAL A 49 -9.38 -2.55 -1.44
CA VAL A 49 -8.39 -3.61 -1.69
C VAL A 49 -7.87 -3.53 -3.12
N GLU A 50 -8.75 -3.39 -4.10
CA GLU A 50 -8.33 -3.25 -5.50
C GLU A 50 -7.40 -2.05 -5.69
N ARG A 51 -7.73 -0.91 -5.09
CA ARG A 51 -6.89 0.30 -5.16
C ARG A 51 -5.49 0.05 -4.58
N GLU A 52 -5.42 -0.61 -3.42
CA GLU A 52 -4.13 -0.91 -2.81
C GLU A 52 -3.31 -1.93 -3.60
N LEU A 53 -3.93 -2.93 -4.21
CA LEU A 53 -3.22 -3.87 -5.07
C LEU A 53 -2.64 -3.17 -6.31
N LEU A 54 -3.37 -2.23 -6.91
CA LEU A 54 -2.88 -1.41 -8.00
C LEU A 54 -1.71 -0.52 -7.56
N THR A 55 -1.84 0.11 -6.39
CA THR A 55 -0.77 0.92 -5.80
C THR A 55 0.49 0.08 -5.60
N ILE A 56 0.37 -1.11 -5.04
CA ILE A 56 1.50 -2.02 -4.83
C ILE A 56 2.14 -2.41 -6.15
N THR A 57 1.36 -2.64 -7.19
CA THR A 57 1.88 -2.91 -8.53
C THR A 57 2.76 -1.77 -9.03
N VAL A 58 2.28 -0.53 -8.93
CA VAL A 58 3.02 0.65 -9.37
C VAL A 58 4.30 0.83 -8.55
N LEU A 59 4.20 0.73 -7.22
CA LEU A 59 5.36 0.92 -6.33
C LEU A 59 6.41 -0.18 -6.54
N THR A 60 5.97 -1.40 -6.84
CA THR A 60 6.86 -2.50 -7.18
C THR A 60 7.61 -2.19 -8.48
N ALA A 61 6.90 -1.82 -9.53
CA ALA A 61 7.50 -1.53 -10.83
C ALA A 61 8.47 -0.35 -10.75
N MET A 62 8.13 0.68 -10.00
CA MET A 62 8.97 1.87 -9.83
C MET A 62 10.07 1.70 -8.78
N GLN A 63 10.05 0.61 -8.02
CA GLN A 63 11.02 0.35 -6.94
C GLN A 63 11.04 1.45 -5.86
N THR A 64 9.91 2.02 -5.60
CA THR A 64 9.74 3.00 -4.52
C THR A 64 9.51 2.24 -3.21
N LEU A 65 10.57 1.64 -2.70
CA LEU A 65 10.50 0.63 -1.65
C LEU A 65 9.99 1.13 -0.29
N PRO A 66 10.34 2.34 0.19
CA PRO A 66 9.76 2.83 1.43
C PRO A 66 8.24 2.96 1.38
N GLN A 67 7.70 3.47 0.26
CA GLN A 67 6.26 3.59 0.07
C GLN A 67 5.61 2.22 -0.11
N LEU A 68 6.29 1.30 -0.78
CA LEU A 68 5.81 -0.08 -0.91
C LEU A 68 5.61 -0.71 0.47
N ARG A 69 6.58 -0.53 1.38
CA ARG A 69 6.48 -1.03 2.75
C ARG A 69 5.22 -0.50 3.44
N ALA A 70 4.98 0.80 3.36
CA ALA A 70 3.82 1.42 3.98
C ALA A 70 2.51 0.88 3.40
N HIS A 71 2.45 0.71 2.09
CA HIS A 71 1.22 0.26 1.41
C HIS A 71 0.96 -1.24 1.55
N VAL A 72 1.97 -2.09 1.71
CA VAL A 72 1.75 -3.50 2.06
C VAL A 72 1.05 -3.58 3.43
N GLY A 73 1.51 -2.81 4.41
CA GLY A 73 0.85 -2.72 5.71
C GLY A 73 -0.59 -2.19 5.61
N ALA A 74 -0.77 -1.13 4.82
CA ALA A 74 -2.10 -0.55 4.60
C ALA A 74 -3.06 -1.56 3.95
N ALA A 75 -2.59 -2.30 2.96
CA ALA A 75 -3.39 -3.32 2.28
C ALA A 75 -3.85 -4.42 3.24
N LEU A 76 -2.97 -4.88 4.12
CA LEU A 76 -3.35 -5.85 5.16
C LEU A 76 -4.42 -5.27 6.07
N ASN A 77 -4.30 -4.00 6.48
CA ASN A 77 -5.25 -3.35 7.37
C ASN A 77 -6.66 -3.27 6.79
N ILE A 78 -6.80 -3.17 5.48
CA ILE A 78 -8.12 -3.06 4.83
C ILE A 78 -8.63 -4.38 4.28
N GLY A 79 -7.95 -5.49 4.57
CA GLY A 79 -8.46 -6.82 4.30
C GLY A 79 -7.83 -7.57 3.12
N ALA A 80 -6.78 -7.05 2.50
CA ALA A 80 -6.04 -7.83 1.52
C ALA A 80 -5.33 -9.00 2.22
N SER A 81 -5.33 -10.17 1.60
CA SER A 81 -4.61 -11.31 2.15
C SER A 81 -3.13 -11.27 1.78
N PRO A 82 -2.25 -11.88 2.60
CA PRO A 82 -0.85 -12.03 2.23
C PRO A 82 -0.66 -12.70 0.87
N LEU A 83 -1.50 -13.67 0.54
CA LEU A 83 -1.44 -14.35 -0.75
C LEU A 83 -1.78 -13.40 -1.91
N GLN A 84 -2.79 -12.54 -1.75
CA GLN A 84 -3.12 -11.54 -2.77
C GLN A 84 -1.94 -10.58 -2.99
N LEU A 85 -1.29 -10.16 -1.92
CA LEU A 85 -0.14 -9.26 -2.00
C LEU A 85 1.04 -9.92 -2.70
N ARG A 86 1.35 -11.16 -2.33
CA ARG A 86 2.39 -11.93 -2.98
C ARG A 86 2.12 -12.08 -4.48
N GLU A 87 0.91 -12.50 -4.84
CA GLU A 87 0.56 -12.73 -6.24
C GLU A 87 0.56 -11.43 -7.05
N THR A 88 0.19 -10.32 -6.44
CA THR A 88 0.28 -9.00 -7.08
C THR A 88 1.74 -8.67 -7.45
N ILE A 89 2.67 -8.91 -6.53
CA ILE A 89 4.09 -8.69 -6.79
C ILE A 89 4.62 -9.70 -7.83
N TYR A 90 4.26 -10.97 -7.71
CA TYR A 90 4.66 -12.02 -8.66
C TYR A 90 4.21 -11.69 -10.08
N GLN A 91 3.01 -11.12 -10.23
CA GLN A 91 2.48 -10.74 -11.53
C GLN A 91 3.37 -9.72 -12.24
N CYS A 92 4.12 -8.93 -11.50
CA CYS A 92 5.03 -7.93 -12.07
C CYS A 92 6.28 -8.57 -12.72
N ALA A 93 6.68 -9.76 -12.27
CA ALA A 93 7.98 -10.35 -12.63
C ALA A 93 8.23 -10.45 -14.14
N PRO A 94 7.27 -10.91 -14.98
CA PRO A 94 7.49 -10.99 -16.43
C PRO A 94 7.75 -9.63 -17.09
N TYR A 95 7.35 -8.54 -16.44
CA TYR A 95 7.39 -7.19 -17.03
C TYR A 95 8.52 -6.34 -16.49
N ILE A 96 9.00 -6.60 -15.28
CA ILE A 96 10.03 -5.78 -14.63
C ILE A 96 11.32 -6.54 -14.33
N GLY A 97 11.31 -7.86 -14.42
CA GLY A 97 12.47 -8.70 -14.14
C GLY A 97 12.58 -9.14 -12.69
N PHE A 98 13.34 -10.21 -12.46
CA PHE A 98 13.49 -10.83 -11.14
C PHE A 98 14.17 -9.94 -10.10
N PRO A 99 15.25 -9.20 -10.41
CA PRO A 99 15.88 -8.39 -9.37
C PRO A 99 14.94 -7.40 -8.69
N LYS A 100 14.12 -6.70 -9.47
CA LYS A 100 13.15 -5.75 -8.93
C LYS A 100 12.03 -6.47 -8.17
N THR A 101 11.60 -7.62 -8.68
CA THR A 101 10.57 -8.43 -8.01
C THR A 101 11.07 -8.94 -6.68
N LEU A 102 12.32 -9.42 -6.61
CA LEU A 102 12.92 -9.89 -5.36
C LEU A 102 13.02 -8.77 -4.32
N ASN A 103 13.38 -7.56 -4.74
CA ASN A 103 13.41 -6.41 -3.84
C ASN A 103 12.02 -6.16 -3.23
N ALA A 104 10.98 -6.22 -4.05
CA ALA A 104 9.60 -6.03 -3.58
C ALA A 104 9.15 -7.15 -2.65
N ILE A 105 9.49 -8.40 -2.96
CA ILE A 105 9.18 -9.55 -2.10
C ILE A 105 9.86 -9.41 -0.74
N ASP A 106 11.10 -8.98 -0.69
CA ASP A 106 11.80 -8.76 0.58
C ASP A 106 11.07 -7.73 1.44
N ILE A 107 10.61 -6.63 0.83
CA ILE A 107 9.82 -5.61 1.54
C ILE A 107 8.52 -6.21 2.08
N ALA A 108 7.77 -6.93 1.24
CA ALA A 108 6.50 -7.52 1.65
C ALA A 108 6.70 -8.54 2.77
N ASN A 109 7.70 -9.41 2.66
CA ASN A 109 8.00 -10.40 3.69
C ASN A 109 8.36 -9.75 5.01
N GLY A 110 9.11 -8.65 5.01
CA GLY A 110 9.41 -7.89 6.22
C GLY A 110 8.15 -7.38 6.91
N VAL A 111 7.18 -6.89 6.14
CA VAL A 111 5.88 -6.46 6.68
C VAL A 111 5.09 -7.66 7.22
N PHE A 112 5.08 -8.77 6.50
CA PHE A 112 4.39 -9.98 6.95
C PHE A 112 4.94 -10.46 8.29
N GLU A 113 6.25 -10.56 8.42
CA GLU A 113 6.88 -10.98 9.68
C GLU A 113 6.56 -10.01 10.82
N ALA A 114 6.59 -8.71 10.56
CA ALA A 114 6.24 -7.69 11.55
C ALA A 114 4.78 -7.79 12.01
N ASN A 115 3.92 -8.39 11.20
CA ASN A 115 2.51 -8.62 11.53
C ASN A 115 2.24 -10.05 12.04
N GLY A 116 3.27 -10.81 12.36
CA GLY A 116 3.12 -12.15 12.91
C GLY A 116 2.71 -13.21 11.89
N ILE A 117 2.87 -12.94 10.61
CA ILE A 117 2.52 -13.87 9.54
C ILE A 117 3.72 -14.78 9.29
N SER A 118 3.48 -16.09 9.38
CA SER A 118 4.54 -17.09 9.19
C SER A 118 4.94 -17.22 7.73
N LEU A 119 6.24 -17.33 7.48
CA LEU A 119 6.79 -17.57 6.15
C LEU A 119 7.45 -18.95 6.08
N PRO A 120 7.42 -19.64 4.93
CA PRO A 120 6.76 -19.23 3.68
C PRO A 120 5.24 -19.22 3.82
N LEU A 121 4.57 -18.41 2.98
CA LEU A 121 3.11 -18.39 2.94
C LEU A 121 2.59 -19.73 2.43
N GLU A 122 1.54 -20.24 3.06
CA GLU A 122 0.88 -21.44 2.59
C GLU A 122 -0.07 -21.10 1.44
N ASN A 123 -0.01 -21.90 0.38
CA ASN A 123 -0.95 -21.74 -0.71
C ASN A 123 -2.34 -22.22 -0.26
N ALA A 124 -3.36 -21.45 -0.68
CA ALA A 124 -4.74 -21.85 -0.44
C ALA A 124 -5.10 -23.04 -1.33
N GLY A 125 -5.46 -24.13 -0.74
CA GLY A 125 -5.94 -25.31 -1.46
C GLY A 125 -4.89 -26.33 -1.74
#